data_f5ca80c7828862ed59d137933bf4780f
#
_entry.id   f5ca80c7828862ed59d137933bf4780f
#
_cell.length_a   1.000
_cell.length_b   1.000
_cell.length_c   1.000
_cell.angle_alpha   90.00
_cell.angle_beta   90.00
_cell.angle_gamma   90.00
#
_symmetry.space_group_name_H-M   'P 1'
#
loop_
_entity.id
_entity.type
_entity.pdbx_description
1 polymer ?
#
loop_
_entity_poly.entity_id
_entity_poly.type
_entity_poly.pdbx_seq_one_letter_code
_entity_poly.pdbx_strand_id
1 'polypeptide(L)'
;MMSTITGCLQEGVIERMKYTLDYQKYAELARRVAAEGSVLLRNEEDTLPLRRGQRVSVFGRTQFEHYKSGTGSGGMVNAPYVTNIIDSLKEDGIIQVNEALEQVYREWLKEHPFDVGEGWAMEPWNQEEMPVDEELAVRAAGQSDAAIVVIGRTAGEDKDNSAAEGSYLLTALEEELLRNVCHAFEHTIVVLNVGNIIDMKWVDRYRPQAVLYIWQGGQEGGRACVDVLTGKVNPSGKLSDTIAEDIEDYPSTENFGDPVENFYTEDIYVGYRYFETFAKDKVKYPFGFGLSYTKFQTEILGFSVQGMAVTAVAKVTNVGGVSGRETVQLYLEAPQGKLGKPLRQLAVFAKTEELKPGETEELLLKTELAEYASYDDSGVTGHKSCYVLEEGDYIFYAGTDVR
;
A
#
# COMPACT_ATOMS: atom_id res chain seq x y z
N MET A 1 -54.71 -5.88 -26.94
CA MET A 1 -55.31 -5.07 -25.86
C MET A 1 -54.17 -4.31 -25.21
N MET A 2 -54.02 -3.03 -25.58
CA MET A 2 -53.10 -2.10 -24.90
C MET A 2 -53.87 -1.47 -23.75
N SER A 3 -53.43 -1.61 -22.52
CA SER A 3 -53.99 -0.89 -21.38
C SER A 3 -53.07 0.30 -21.08
N THR A 4 -53.59 1.49 -21.34
CA THR A 4 -52.95 2.77 -21.01
C THR A 4 -53.22 3.04 -19.54
N ILE A 5 -52.17 3.15 -18.75
CA ILE A 5 -52.24 3.61 -17.34
C ILE A 5 -52.10 5.11 -17.37
N THR A 6 -53.23 5.84 -17.22
CA THR A 6 -53.28 7.27 -17.01
C THR A 6 -53.30 7.48 -15.49
N GLY A 7 -52.13 7.61 -14.88
CA GLY A 7 -52.01 8.09 -13.50
C GLY A 7 -51.73 9.58 -13.53
N CYS A 8 -52.54 10.38 -12.85
CA CYS A 8 -52.25 11.77 -12.51
C CYS A 8 -50.94 11.83 -11.70
N LEU A 9 -49.86 12.25 -12.34
CA LEU A 9 -48.68 12.77 -11.67
C LEU A 9 -49.03 14.18 -11.19
N GLN A 10 -49.27 14.34 -9.90
CA GLN A 10 -49.16 15.65 -9.26
C GLN A 10 -47.72 16.12 -9.49
N GLU A 11 -47.58 17.33 -10.05
CA GLU A 11 -46.32 18.03 -10.15
C GLU A 11 -45.77 18.28 -8.75
N GLY A 12 -45.03 17.32 -8.23
CA GLY A 12 -44.17 17.52 -7.07
C GLY A 12 -42.96 18.34 -7.56
N VAL A 13 -42.76 19.50 -6.96
CA VAL A 13 -41.51 20.25 -7.12
C VAL A 13 -40.40 19.36 -6.63
N ILE A 14 -39.67 18.72 -7.53
CA ILE A 14 -38.40 18.06 -7.20
C ILE A 14 -37.42 19.18 -6.90
N GLU A 15 -37.27 19.53 -5.63
CA GLU A 15 -36.14 20.34 -5.17
C GLU A 15 -34.88 19.60 -5.59
N ARG A 16 -34.28 20.01 -6.70
CA ARG A 16 -32.95 19.52 -7.07
C ARG A 16 -31.98 20.04 -6.02
N MET A 17 -31.63 19.17 -5.07
CA MET A 17 -30.49 19.44 -4.21
C MET A 17 -29.27 19.66 -5.11
N LYS A 18 -28.79 20.89 -5.17
CA LYS A 18 -27.55 21.22 -5.85
C LYS A 18 -26.40 20.74 -4.99
N TYR A 19 -25.85 19.57 -5.32
CA TYR A 19 -24.59 19.16 -4.75
C TYR A 19 -23.49 20.00 -5.43
N THR A 20 -22.65 20.62 -4.60
CA THR A 20 -21.47 21.35 -5.07
C THR A 20 -20.26 20.66 -4.49
N LEU A 21 -19.33 20.25 -5.36
CA LEU A 21 -18.04 19.71 -4.91
C LEU A 21 -17.14 20.88 -4.49
N ASP A 22 -16.72 20.88 -3.23
CA ASP A 22 -15.68 21.75 -2.73
C ASP A 22 -14.31 21.11 -3.09
N TYR A 23 -13.72 21.55 -4.18
CA TYR A 23 -12.46 20.99 -4.69
C TYR A 23 -11.30 21.15 -3.73
N GLN A 24 -11.27 22.21 -2.90
CA GLN A 24 -10.21 22.40 -1.92
C GLN A 24 -10.31 21.37 -0.80
N LYS A 25 -11.49 21.23 -0.21
CA LYS A 25 -11.70 20.20 0.83
C LYS A 25 -11.49 18.79 0.29
N TYR A 26 -11.86 18.55 -0.96
CA TYR A 26 -11.61 17.27 -1.61
C TYR A 26 -10.10 17.00 -1.75
N ALA A 27 -9.32 17.99 -2.20
CA ALA A 27 -7.86 17.87 -2.32
C ALA A 27 -7.20 17.65 -0.94
N GLU A 28 -7.63 18.37 0.10
CA GLU A 28 -7.16 18.18 1.48
C GLU A 28 -7.46 16.76 1.99
N LEU A 29 -8.67 16.24 1.71
CA LEU A 29 -9.04 14.87 2.06
C LEU A 29 -8.20 13.84 1.28
N ALA A 30 -8.03 14.02 -0.03
CA ALA A 30 -7.23 13.14 -0.88
C ALA A 30 -5.77 13.09 -0.39
N ARG A 31 -5.16 14.25 -0.06
CA ARG A 31 -3.82 14.35 0.50
C ARG A 31 -3.71 13.56 1.82
N ARG A 32 -4.67 13.75 2.72
CA ARG A 32 -4.68 13.03 4.00
C ARG A 32 -4.81 11.54 3.82
N VAL A 33 -5.73 11.08 2.96
CA VAL A 33 -5.94 9.65 2.66
C VAL A 33 -4.67 9.02 2.10
N ALA A 34 -4.01 9.68 1.14
CA ALA A 34 -2.77 9.18 0.55
C ALA A 34 -1.62 9.13 1.59
N ALA A 35 -1.50 10.16 2.44
CA ALA A 35 -0.48 10.19 3.48
C ALA A 35 -0.71 9.11 4.55
N GLU A 36 -1.94 9.01 5.10
CA GLU A 36 -2.28 7.98 6.09
C GLU A 36 -2.26 6.55 5.53
N GLY A 37 -2.48 6.38 4.21
CA GLY A 37 -2.41 5.11 3.50
C GLY A 37 -1.00 4.66 3.15
N SER A 38 0.00 5.53 3.28
CA SER A 38 1.40 5.17 3.06
C SER A 38 1.86 4.14 4.10
N VAL A 39 2.62 3.13 3.63
CA VAL A 39 3.10 2.01 4.46
C VAL A 39 4.59 2.14 4.67
N LEU A 40 5.01 2.29 5.92
CA LEU A 40 6.42 2.30 6.29
C LEU A 40 6.87 0.84 6.49
N LEU A 41 7.75 0.36 5.60
CA LEU A 41 8.23 -1.02 5.62
C LEU A 41 9.53 -1.19 6.42
N ARG A 42 10.33 -0.14 6.49
CA ARG A 42 11.61 -0.11 7.20
C ARG A 42 11.91 1.30 7.67
N ASN A 43 12.46 1.44 8.89
CA ASN A 43 12.96 2.72 9.41
C ASN A 43 14.03 2.44 10.48
N GLU A 44 15.27 2.40 10.06
CA GLU A 44 16.42 2.18 10.93
C GLU A 44 17.00 3.53 11.38
N GLU A 45 17.55 3.56 12.59
CA GLU A 45 18.26 4.72 13.14
C GLU A 45 17.44 6.01 13.15
N ASP A 46 16.09 5.91 13.22
CA ASP A 46 15.18 7.05 13.17
C ASP A 46 15.46 7.97 11.95
N THR A 47 15.77 7.35 10.79
CA THR A 47 16.05 8.05 9.53
C THR A 47 14.85 8.85 9.06
N LEU A 48 13.66 8.35 9.25
CA LEU A 48 12.40 9.07 9.10
C LEU A 48 11.73 9.31 10.47
N PRO A 49 11.05 10.45 10.65
CA PRO A 49 10.88 11.56 9.70
C PRO A 49 12.14 12.40 9.55
N LEU A 50 12.29 13.02 8.38
CA LEU A 50 13.37 13.98 8.10
C LEU A 50 13.28 15.18 9.03
N ARG A 51 14.43 15.69 9.47
CA ARG A 51 14.51 16.79 10.42
C ARG A 51 14.57 18.15 9.69
N ARG A 52 13.92 19.15 10.26
CA ARG A 52 13.94 20.52 9.73
C ARG A 52 15.35 20.98 9.41
N GLY A 53 15.54 21.49 8.20
CA GLY A 53 16.80 22.04 7.72
C GLY A 53 17.78 21.02 7.14
N GLN A 54 17.51 19.71 7.25
CA GLN A 54 18.29 18.72 6.51
C GLN A 54 18.22 18.98 5.02
N ARG A 55 19.33 18.73 4.34
CA ARG A 55 19.41 18.75 2.88
C ARG A 55 19.36 17.34 2.34
N VAL A 56 18.51 17.11 1.34
CA VAL A 56 18.36 15.81 0.68
C VAL A 56 18.75 15.88 -0.79
N SER A 57 19.39 14.82 -1.27
CA SER A 57 19.55 14.53 -2.69
C SER A 57 18.45 13.58 -3.11
N VAL A 58 17.62 13.97 -4.08
CA VAL A 58 16.51 13.15 -4.57
C VAL A 58 16.90 12.52 -5.90
N PHE A 59 16.85 11.20 -5.97
CA PHE A 59 17.19 10.37 -7.12
C PHE A 59 15.93 9.69 -7.65
N GLY A 60 15.98 9.23 -8.90
CA GLY A 60 14.87 8.58 -9.57
C GLY A 60 14.00 9.60 -10.33
N ARG A 61 13.75 9.34 -11.62
CA ARG A 61 12.93 10.24 -12.46
C ARG A 61 11.52 10.43 -11.94
N THR A 62 10.97 9.43 -11.25
CA THR A 62 9.60 9.46 -10.69
C THR A 62 9.42 10.56 -9.63
N GLN A 63 10.50 11.17 -9.13
CA GLN A 63 10.40 12.37 -8.30
C GLN A 63 9.69 13.54 -9.01
N PHE A 64 9.79 13.61 -10.35
CA PHE A 64 9.15 14.62 -11.20
C PHE A 64 7.83 14.13 -11.81
N GLU A 65 7.79 12.87 -12.20
CA GLU A 65 6.73 12.25 -12.98
C GLU A 65 6.01 11.20 -12.14
N HIS A 66 5.29 11.70 -11.12
CA HIS A 66 4.60 10.87 -10.14
C HIS A 66 3.45 10.06 -10.78
N TYR A 67 3.47 8.75 -10.59
CA TYR A 67 2.35 7.89 -10.95
C TYR A 67 1.16 8.17 -10.02
N LYS A 68 0.21 8.97 -10.50
CA LYS A 68 -0.99 9.36 -9.74
C LYS A 68 -2.01 8.25 -9.60
N SER A 69 -2.08 7.38 -10.63
CA SER A 69 -3.10 6.33 -10.80
C SER A 69 -2.56 5.26 -11.75
N GLY A 70 -3.29 4.14 -11.86
CA GLY A 70 -2.98 3.10 -12.82
C GLY A 70 -3.35 3.45 -14.26
N THR A 71 -3.13 2.48 -15.15
CA THR A 71 -3.50 2.53 -16.58
C THR A 71 -4.98 2.23 -16.80
N GLY A 72 -5.42 2.31 -18.05
CA GLY A 72 -6.79 1.99 -18.45
C GLY A 72 -7.82 3.02 -17.99
N SER A 73 -9.02 2.58 -17.68
CA SER A 73 -10.14 3.44 -17.28
C SER A 73 -9.87 4.24 -16.02
N GLY A 74 -9.13 3.66 -15.06
CA GLY A 74 -8.69 4.34 -13.83
C GLY A 74 -7.63 5.42 -14.07
N GLY A 75 -6.77 5.25 -15.07
CA GLY A 75 -5.71 6.18 -15.43
C GLY A 75 -6.18 7.44 -16.17
N MET A 76 -7.28 7.34 -16.89
CA MET A 76 -7.82 8.42 -17.74
C MET A 76 -8.62 9.48 -16.96
N VAL A 77 -8.53 9.53 -15.64
CA VAL A 77 -9.20 10.55 -14.84
C VAL A 77 -8.54 11.91 -15.04
N ASN A 78 -9.37 12.90 -15.46
CA ASN A 78 -8.94 14.29 -15.57
C ASN A 78 -8.80 14.90 -14.18
N ALA A 79 -7.56 15.08 -13.72
CA ALA A 79 -7.25 15.85 -12.52
C ALA A 79 -6.89 17.29 -12.93
N PRO A 80 -7.31 18.31 -12.17
CA PRO A 80 -6.95 19.71 -12.48
C PRO A 80 -5.45 19.97 -12.37
N TYR A 81 -4.73 19.16 -11.59
CA TYR A 81 -3.28 19.15 -11.42
C TYR A 81 -2.85 17.83 -10.82
N VAL A 82 -1.55 17.56 -10.86
CA VAL A 82 -0.92 16.43 -10.15
C VAL A 82 0.34 16.99 -9.48
N THR A 83 0.52 16.68 -8.19
CA THR A 83 1.72 17.07 -7.45
C THR A 83 2.79 16.00 -7.61
N ASN A 84 4.05 16.41 -7.64
CA ASN A 84 5.22 15.52 -7.62
C ASN A 84 6.05 15.74 -6.35
N ILE A 85 6.99 14.84 -6.09
CA ILE A 85 7.75 14.82 -4.83
C ILE A 85 8.70 16.01 -4.74
N ILE A 86 9.47 16.29 -5.78
CA ILE A 86 10.51 17.30 -5.75
C ILE A 86 9.97 18.73 -5.58
N ASP A 87 8.92 19.07 -6.33
CA ASP A 87 8.30 20.38 -6.22
C ASP A 87 7.55 20.52 -4.89
N SER A 88 6.96 19.44 -4.38
CA SER A 88 6.30 19.43 -3.06
C SER A 88 7.29 19.58 -1.90
N LEU A 89 8.51 19.03 -1.97
CA LEU A 89 9.58 19.27 -1.00
C LEU A 89 9.99 20.74 -0.97
N LYS A 90 10.11 21.38 -2.14
CA LYS A 90 10.46 22.79 -2.26
C LYS A 90 9.33 23.70 -1.77
N GLU A 91 8.08 23.37 -2.08
CA GLU A 91 6.88 24.07 -1.59
C GLU A 91 6.78 24.00 -0.06
N ASP A 92 7.05 22.84 0.51
CA ASP A 92 6.98 22.58 1.95
C ASP A 92 8.01 23.40 2.74
N GLY A 93 9.23 23.53 2.21
CA GLY A 93 10.30 24.34 2.75
C GLY A 93 10.88 23.90 4.10
N ILE A 94 10.46 22.76 4.65
CA ILE A 94 11.04 22.18 5.88
C ILE A 94 12.41 21.59 5.59
N ILE A 95 12.53 20.92 4.43
CA ILE A 95 13.71 20.21 3.96
C ILE A 95 14.33 21.00 2.81
N GLN A 96 15.66 21.03 2.75
CA GLN A 96 16.39 21.62 1.63
C GLN A 96 16.65 20.56 0.56
N VAL A 97 16.52 20.93 -0.70
CA VAL A 97 16.80 20.04 -1.83
C VAL A 97 18.18 20.35 -2.40
N ASN A 98 18.91 19.34 -2.82
CA ASN A 98 20.14 19.49 -3.62
C ASN A 98 19.76 19.92 -5.05
N GLU A 99 19.74 21.22 -5.28
CA GLU A 99 19.37 21.81 -6.58
C GLU A 99 20.36 21.45 -7.71
N ALA A 100 21.63 21.17 -7.38
CA ALA A 100 22.59 20.76 -8.39
C ALA A 100 22.25 19.38 -8.98
N LEU A 101 21.84 18.43 -8.15
CA LEU A 101 21.36 17.13 -8.62
C LEU A 101 20.03 17.25 -9.35
N GLU A 102 19.09 18.05 -8.80
CA GLU A 102 17.82 18.33 -9.47
C GLU A 102 18.04 18.82 -10.90
N GLN A 103 18.98 19.75 -11.10
CA GLN A 103 19.30 20.29 -12.43
C GLN A 103 19.85 19.21 -13.37
N VAL A 104 20.66 18.28 -12.89
CA VAL A 104 21.16 17.13 -13.70
C VAL A 104 19.99 16.31 -14.22
N TYR A 105 19.03 15.97 -13.35
CA TYR A 105 17.82 15.23 -13.77
C TYR A 105 16.97 16.03 -14.75
N ARG A 106 16.75 17.32 -14.51
CA ARG A 106 15.94 18.18 -15.40
C ARG A 106 16.55 18.31 -16.78
N GLU A 107 17.89 18.36 -16.91
CA GLU A 107 18.55 18.37 -18.22
C GLU A 107 18.40 17.02 -18.92
N TRP A 108 18.61 15.91 -18.21
CA TRP A 108 18.48 14.58 -18.75
C TRP A 108 17.05 14.30 -19.25
N LEU A 109 16.03 14.71 -18.50
CA LEU A 109 14.60 14.52 -18.87
C LEU A 109 14.20 15.24 -20.15
N LYS A 110 14.92 16.26 -20.61
CA LYS A 110 14.63 16.92 -21.88
C LYS A 110 14.84 15.99 -23.09
N GLU A 111 15.81 15.11 -23.00
CA GLU A 111 16.15 14.13 -24.04
C GLU A 111 15.43 12.78 -23.80
N HIS A 112 14.85 12.58 -22.63
CA HIS A 112 14.17 11.35 -22.20
C HIS A 112 12.75 11.64 -21.67
N PRO A 113 11.83 12.10 -22.55
CA PRO A 113 10.47 12.45 -22.13
C PRO A 113 9.73 11.22 -21.59
N PHE A 114 8.68 11.48 -20.79
CA PHE A 114 7.81 10.42 -20.28
C PHE A 114 7.11 9.70 -21.43
N ASP A 115 7.22 8.38 -21.49
CA ASP A 115 6.56 7.54 -22.46
C ASP A 115 5.12 7.24 -22.00
N VAL A 116 4.15 7.81 -22.72
CA VAL A 116 2.72 7.59 -22.47
C VAL A 116 2.16 6.37 -23.18
N GLY A 117 2.99 5.69 -23.99
CA GLY A 117 2.58 4.59 -24.85
C GLY A 117 1.75 5.03 -26.07
N GLU A 118 1.55 4.11 -27.00
CA GLU A 118 0.76 4.33 -28.21
C GLU A 118 -0.57 3.56 -28.13
N GLY A 119 -1.59 4.11 -27.47
CA GLY A 119 -2.91 3.49 -27.40
C GLY A 119 -3.46 3.32 -25.99
N TRP A 120 -4.54 2.55 -25.88
CA TRP A 120 -5.20 2.27 -24.62
C TRP A 120 -4.31 1.41 -23.71
N ALA A 121 -4.07 1.89 -22.49
CA ALA A 121 -3.28 1.18 -21.45
C ALA A 121 -1.88 0.71 -21.89
N MET A 122 -1.30 1.39 -22.91
CA MET A 122 0.01 1.01 -23.50
C MET A 122 1.21 1.67 -22.83
N GLU A 123 1.00 2.51 -21.82
CA GLU A 123 2.07 3.05 -20.98
C GLU A 123 2.97 1.90 -20.46
N PRO A 124 4.31 1.99 -20.53
CA PRO A 124 5.19 0.94 -20.02
C PRO A 124 5.07 0.82 -18.49
N TRP A 125 5.40 -0.36 -17.90
CA TRP A 125 5.36 -0.57 -16.45
C TRP A 125 6.23 0.41 -15.67
N ASN A 126 7.39 0.75 -16.23
CA ASN A 126 8.30 1.77 -15.72
C ASN A 126 8.75 2.67 -16.85
N GLN A 127 9.31 3.81 -16.49
CA GLN A 127 10.01 4.71 -17.40
C GLN A 127 11.51 4.44 -17.38
N GLU A 128 12.23 4.76 -18.46
CA GLU A 128 13.69 4.71 -18.48
C GLU A 128 14.27 5.53 -17.34
N GLU A 129 15.15 4.94 -16.53
CA GLU A 129 15.81 5.65 -15.41
C GLU A 129 17.11 6.29 -15.86
N MET A 130 17.45 7.44 -15.25
CA MET A 130 18.73 8.11 -15.50
C MET A 130 19.89 7.30 -14.91
N PRO A 131 20.95 7.02 -15.67
CA PRO A 131 22.14 6.40 -15.12
C PRO A 131 22.77 7.24 -14.00
N VAL A 132 23.01 6.62 -12.85
CA VAL A 132 23.68 7.25 -11.69
C VAL A 132 24.92 6.45 -11.35
N ASP A 133 26.07 6.96 -11.80
CA ASP A 133 27.36 6.37 -11.49
C ASP A 133 27.81 6.68 -10.04
N GLU A 134 28.87 6.02 -9.61
CA GLU A 134 29.45 6.21 -8.27
C GLU A 134 29.94 7.65 -8.05
N GLU A 135 30.49 8.31 -9.09
CA GLU A 135 30.99 9.68 -8.99
C GLU A 135 29.85 10.67 -8.70
N LEU A 136 28.72 10.54 -9.40
CA LEU A 136 27.53 11.37 -9.18
C LEU A 136 26.95 11.12 -7.77
N ALA A 137 26.86 9.87 -7.33
CA ALA A 137 26.34 9.51 -6.02
C ALA A 137 27.23 10.08 -4.90
N VAL A 138 28.54 9.92 -4.98
CA VAL A 138 29.51 10.46 -3.99
C VAL A 138 29.51 11.99 -3.98
N ARG A 139 29.45 12.64 -5.13
CA ARG A 139 29.35 14.09 -5.23
C ARG A 139 28.08 14.63 -4.57
N ALA A 140 26.94 13.95 -4.78
CA ALA A 140 25.68 14.31 -4.16
C ALA A 140 25.70 14.08 -2.65
N ALA A 141 26.32 13.00 -2.16
CA ALA A 141 26.50 12.70 -0.73
C ALA A 141 27.34 13.79 -0.04
N GLY A 142 28.37 14.33 -0.70
CA GLY A 142 29.15 15.48 -0.17
C GLY A 142 28.34 16.78 -0.03
N GLN A 143 27.13 16.84 -0.52
CA GLN A 143 26.27 18.03 -0.53
C GLN A 143 24.95 17.85 0.25
N SER A 144 24.68 16.68 0.82
CA SER A 144 23.39 16.37 1.44
C SER A 144 23.54 15.45 2.65
N ASP A 145 22.61 15.56 3.58
CA ASP A 145 22.57 14.77 4.82
C ASP A 145 21.93 13.38 4.58
N ALA A 146 21.08 13.25 3.57
CA ALA A 146 20.41 12.00 3.22
C ALA A 146 20.06 11.93 1.73
N ALA A 147 19.85 10.71 1.24
CA ALA A 147 19.30 10.45 -0.09
C ALA A 147 17.84 10.00 -0.01
N ILE A 148 17.04 10.43 -0.98
CA ILE A 148 15.73 9.86 -1.29
C ILE A 148 15.84 9.24 -2.69
N VAL A 149 15.56 7.96 -2.83
CA VAL A 149 15.47 7.27 -4.11
C VAL A 149 14.02 6.94 -4.38
N VAL A 150 13.47 7.44 -5.48
CA VAL A 150 12.06 7.21 -5.86
C VAL A 150 12.01 6.20 -6.99
N ILE A 151 11.39 5.05 -6.73
CA ILE A 151 11.13 4.00 -7.72
C ILE A 151 9.66 4.01 -8.07
N GLY A 152 9.34 4.01 -9.36
CA GLY A 152 7.98 4.08 -9.87
C GLY A 152 7.60 2.90 -10.73
N ARG A 153 6.36 2.45 -10.58
CA ARG A 153 5.70 1.46 -11.44
C ARG A 153 4.26 1.87 -11.67
N THR A 154 3.83 1.82 -12.92
CA THR A 154 2.41 1.84 -13.20
C THR A 154 1.76 0.51 -12.83
N ALA A 155 0.45 0.51 -12.71
CA ALA A 155 -0.39 -0.66 -12.52
C ALA A 155 -1.76 -0.37 -13.11
N GLY A 156 -2.66 -1.33 -13.10
CA GLY A 156 -4.06 -1.12 -13.51
C GLY A 156 -4.46 -2.04 -14.65
N GLU A 157 -5.47 -1.62 -15.39
CA GLU A 157 -6.06 -2.39 -16.47
C GLU A 157 -5.02 -2.71 -17.56
N ASP A 158 -4.94 -3.98 -17.97
CA ASP A 158 -3.98 -4.50 -18.94
C ASP A 158 -2.48 -4.35 -18.55
N LYS A 159 -2.19 -4.18 -17.25
CA LYS A 159 -0.84 -4.07 -16.69
C LYS A 159 -0.64 -5.03 -15.52
N ASP A 160 -0.79 -6.31 -15.79
CA ASP A 160 -0.49 -7.37 -14.84
C ASP A 160 1.01 -7.49 -14.58
N ASN A 161 1.40 -7.83 -13.36
CA ASN A 161 2.80 -8.10 -13.04
C ASN A 161 3.35 -9.28 -13.85
N SER A 162 4.62 -9.20 -14.18
CA SER A 162 5.37 -10.29 -14.77
C SER A 162 6.77 -10.38 -14.16
N ALA A 163 7.40 -11.55 -14.21
CA ALA A 163 8.77 -11.78 -13.78
C ALA A 163 9.79 -11.13 -14.74
N ALA A 164 9.61 -9.83 -15.02
CA ALA A 164 10.43 -9.07 -15.96
C ALA A 164 10.98 -7.81 -15.31
N GLU A 165 12.13 -7.34 -15.85
CA GLU A 165 12.69 -6.04 -15.48
C GLU A 165 11.72 -4.92 -15.80
N GLY A 166 11.60 -3.96 -14.86
CA GLY A 166 10.69 -2.83 -14.99
C GLY A 166 9.24 -3.13 -14.66
N SER A 167 8.85 -4.42 -14.53
CA SER A 167 7.58 -4.86 -13.96
C SER A 167 7.79 -5.25 -12.48
N TYR A 168 7.86 -6.55 -12.17
CA TYR A 168 8.12 -7.01 -10.81
C TYR A 168 9.59 -6.81 -10.41
N LEU A 169 10.53 -7.09 -11.30
CA LEU A 169 11.96 -6.94 -11.04
C LEU A 169 12.42 -5.50 -11.27
N LEU A 170 13.46 -5.09 -10.55
CA LEU A 170 14.15 -3.85 -10.84
C LEU A 170 14.86 -3.94 -12.20
N THR A 171 14.97 -2.80 -12.89
CA THR A 171 15.82 -2.70 -14.07
C THR A 171 17.30 -2.64 -13.67
N ALA A 172 18.20 -2.94 -14.62
CA ALA A 172 19.64 -2.82 -14.37
C ALA A 172 20.05 -1.42 -13.90
N LEU A 173 19.42 -0.35 -14.42
CA LEU A 173 19.69 1.04 -14.02
C LEU A 173 19.19 1.34 -12.60
N GLU A 174 18.04 0.81 -12.20
CA GLU A 174 17.53 0.95 -10.83
C GLU A 174 18.38 0.17 -9.82
N GLU A 175 18.86 -1.02 -10.16
CA GLU A 175 19.83 -1.79 -9.37
C GLU A 175 21.15 -1.02 -9.18
N GLU A 176 21.66 -0.40 -10.25
CA GLU A 176 22.84 0.42 -10.21
C GLU A 176 22.66 1.67 -9.37
N LEU A 177 21.55 2.38 -9.56
CA LEU A 177 21.14 3.54 -8.78
C LEU A 177 21.12 3.20 -7.27
N LEU A 178 20.38 2.16 -6.87
CA LEU A 178 20.30 1.75 -5.45
C LEU A 178 21.67 1.38 -4.89
N ARG A 179 22.45 0.60 -5.64
CA ARG A 179 23.79 0.18 -5.22
C ARG A 179 24.67 1.40 -4.94
N ASN A 180 24.76 2.33 -5.90
CA ASN A 180 25.66 3.47 -5.81
C ASN A 180 25.22 4.48 -4.74
N VAL A 181 23.91 4.75 -4.63
CA VAL A 181 23.37 5.68 -3.64
C VAL A 181 23.47 5.10 -2.23
N CYS A 182 23.07 3.86 -2.00
CA CYS A 182 23.17 3.22 -0.67
C CYS A 182 24.63 3.05 -0.23
N HIS A 183 25.57 2.97 -1.17
CA HIS A 183 27.01 2.93 -0.83
C HIS A 183 27.56 4.31 -0.46
N ALA A 184 27.07 5.37 -1.13
CA ALA A 184 27.60 6.74 -0.95
C ALA A 184 26.98 7.46 0.26
N PHE A 185 25.74 7.16 0.63
CA PHE A 185 25.02 7.85 1.72
C PHE A 185 24.87 6.96 2.96
N GLU A 186 25.06 7.58 4.13
CA GLU A 186 24.79 6.95 5.42
C GLU A 186 23.29 6.74 5.63
N HIS A 187 22.46 7.69 5.19
CA HIS A 187 21.01 7.63 5.27
C HIS A 187 20.38 7.64 3.89
N THR A 188 19.87 6.50 3.48
CA THR A 188 19.11 6.34 2.22
C THR A 188 17.66 5.93 2.51
N ILE A 189 16.73 6.70 1.95
CA ILE A 189 15.29 6.48 2.02
C ILE A 189 14.84 6.06 0.63
N VAL A 190 14.22 4.89 0.50
CA VAL A 190 13.60 4.47 -0.76
C VAL A 190 12.11 4.68 -0.67
N VAL A 191 11.57 5.43 -1.62
CA VAL A 191 10.14 5.71 -1.79
C VAL A 191 9.61 4.92 -2.97
N LEU A 192 8.61 4.10 -2.73
CA LEU A 192 7.97 3.26 -3.74
C LEU A 192 6.65 3.89 -4.18
N ASN A 193 6.66 4.56 -5.34
CA ASN A 193 5.46 5.02 -6.04
C ASN A 193 4.99 3.92 -7.01
N VAL A 194 4.51 2.83 -6.43
CA VAL A 194 4.21 1.58 -7.13
C VAL A 194 2.78 1.17 -6.88
N GLY A 195 2.01 0.89 -7.93
CA GLY A 195 0.61 0.49 -7.82
C GLY A 195 0.39 -0.98 -7.49
N ASN A 196 1.38 -1.83 -7.79
CA ASN A 196 1.43 -3.25 -7.47
C ASN A 196 2.47 -3.53 -6.38
N ILE A 197 2.78 -4.81 -6.13
CA ILE A 197 3.98 -5.24 -5.41
C ILE A 197 5.13 -5.43 -6.40
N ILE A 198 6.37 -5.30 -5.92
CA ILE A 198 7.61 -5.54 -6.67
C ILE A 198 8.55 -6.42 -5.86
N ASP A 199 9.60 -6.95 -6.53
CA ASP A 199 10.69 -7.64 -5.84
C ASP A 199 11.29 -6.76 -4.75
N MET A 200 11.44 -7.31 -3.55
CA MET A 200 12.00 -6.59 -2.40
C MET A 200 13.35 -7.17 -1.92
N LYS A 201 13.98 -8.07 -2.69
CA LYS A 201 15.30 -8.66 -2.34
C LYS A 201 16.41 -7.61 -2.24
N TRP A 202 16.27 -6.50 -2.99
CA TRP A 202 17.20 -5.38 -2.94
C TRP A 202 17.28 -4.71 -1.56
N VAL A 203 16.22 -4.79 -0.73
CA VAL A 203 16.22 -4.23 0.63
C VAL A 203 17.30 -4.88 1.50
N ASP A 204 17.46 -6.19 1.40
CA ASP A 204 18.52 -6.89 2.14
C ASP A 204 19.90 -6.72 1.50
N ARG A 205 19.94 -6.59 0.17
CA ARG A 205 21.18 -6.45 -0.60
C ARG A 205 21.82 -5.08 -0.39
N TYR A 206 21.05 -4.00 -0.48
CA TYR A 206 21.55 -2.61 -0.42
C TYR A 206 21.32 -1.93 0.91
N ARG A 207 20.44 -2.45 1.75
CA ARG A 207 20.13 -2.03 3.13
C ARG A 207 19.86 -0.53 3.28
N PRO A 208 18.92 0.05 2.50
CA PRO A 208 18.50 1.42 2.77
C PRO A 208 17.97 1.53 4.20
N GLN A 209 18.17 2.64 4.86
CA GLN A 209 17.75 2.86 6.25
C GLN A 209 16.24 2.98 6.38
N ALA A 210 15.56 3.50 5.34
CA ALA A 210 14.10 3.54 5.33
C ALA A 210 13.52 3.11 3.99
N VAL A 211 12.34 2.47 4.03
CA VAL A 211 11.55 2.10 2.85
C VAL A 211 10.11 2.50 3.10
N LEU A 212 9.59 3.38 2.25
CA LEU A 212 8.24 3.93 2.32
C LEU A 212 7.46 3.61 1.05
N TYR A 213 6.35 2.89 1.18
CA TYR A 213 5.44 2.53 0.10
C TYR A 213 4.29 3.55 0.06
N ILE A 214 4.23 4.37 -1.00
CA ILE A 214 3.24 5.45 -1.13
C ILE A 214 2.14 5.14 -2.14
N TRP A 215 2.16 3.97 -2.75
CA TRP A 215 1.22 3.53 -3.78
C TRP A 215 1.12 4.53 -4.94
N GLN A 216 -0.07 4.68 -5.52
CA GLN A 216 -0.43 5.70 -6.50
C GLN A 216 -1.37 6.72 -5.83
N GLY A 217 -0.79 7.79 -5.30
CA GLY A 217 -1.41 8.71 -4.33
C GLY A 217 -2.40 9.73 -4.92
N GLY A 218 -2.82 9.58 -6.19
CA GLY A 218 -3.74 10.53 -6.83
C GLY A 218 -3.12 11.90 -7.09
N GLN A 219 -3.98 12.91 -7.29
CA GLN A 219 -3.52 14.27 -7.60
C GLN A 219 -2.64 14.91 -6.52
N GLU A 220 -2.79 14.51 -5.25
CA GLU A 220 -2.05 15.04 -4.09
C GLU A 220 -0.91 14.11 -3.64
N GLY A 221 -0.57 13.07 -4.41
CA GLY A 221 0.39 12.04 -4.01
C GLY A 221 1.78 12.59 -3.66
N GLY A 222 2.29 13.56 -4.40
CA GLY A 222 3.58 14.20 -4.10
C GLY A 222 3.58 14.93 -2.76
N ARG A 223 2.57 15.76 -2.48
CA ARG A 223 2.42 16.47 -1.20
C ARG A 223 2.17 15.51 -0.04
N ALA A 224 1.36 14.48 -0.26
CA ALA A 224 1.11 13.43 0.73
C ALA A 224 2.38 12.68 1.12
N CYS A 225 3.23 12.33 0.15
CA CYS A 225 4.53 11.74 0.38
C CYS A 225 5.42 12.65 1.25
N VAL A 226 5.47 13.95 0.93
CA VAL A 226 6.26 14.94 1.69
C VAL A 226 5.74 15.10 3.12
N ASP A 227 4.42 15.06 3.34
CA ASP A 227 3.85 15.09 4.70
C ASP A 227 4.32 13.91 5.55
N VAL A 228 4.44 12.73 4.94
CA VAL A 228 5.01 11.56 5.63
C VAL A 228 6.50 11.72 5.83
N LEU A 229 7.27 12.05 4.79
CA LEU A 229 8.72 12.22 4.88
C LEU A 229 9.15 13.23 5.95
N THR A 230 8.36 14.30 6.14
CA THR A 230 8.63 15.37 7.12
C THR A 230 7.97 15.17 8.49
N GLY A 231 7.21 14.09 8.66
CA GLY A 231 6.54 13.77 9.91
C GLY A 231 5.34 14.66 10.24
N LYS A 232 4.81 15.44 9.28
CA LYS A 232 3.54 16.14 9.42
C LYS A 232 2.38 15.15 9.57
N VAL A 233 2.51 14.02 8.90
CA VAL A 233 1.61 12.87 9.04
C VAL A 233 2.45 11.66 9.39
N ASN A 234 2.09 10.96 10.46
CA ASN A 234 2.66 9.69 10.81
C ASN A 234 2.01 8.61 9.93
N PRO A 235 2.80 7.81 9.15
CA PRO A 235 2.24 6.76 8.32
C PRO A 235 1.47 5.74 9.17
N SER A 236 0.33 5.31 8.70
CA SER A 236 -0.54 4.37 9.40
C SER A 236 -1.25 3.40 8.44
N GLY A 237 -0.75 3.35 7.20
CA GLY A 237 -1.15 2.36 6.22
C GLY A 237 -0.64 0.97 6.59
N LYS A 238 -1.38 -0.04 6.14
CA LYS A 238 -1.03 -1.46 6.31
C LYS A 238 -1.02 -2.12 4.93
N LEU A 239 -0.10 -3.06 4.70
CA LEU A 239 -0.06 -3.81 3.46
C LEU A 239 -1.37 -4.55 3.23
N SER A 240 -1.98 -4.32 2.08
CA SER A 240 -3.16 -5.05 1.60
C SER A 240 -2.81 -6.37 0.91
N ASP A 241 -1.51 -6.64 0.77
CA ASP A 241 -0.94 -7.82 0.16
C ASP A 241 0.13 -8.48 1.04
N THR A 242 0.43 -9.75 0.75
CA THR A 242 1.65 -10.40 1.21
C THR A 242 2.73 -10.17 0.19
N ILE A 243 3.88 -9.66 0.60
CA ILE A 243 5.06 -9.57 -0.26
C ILE A 243 5.92 -10.80 0.03
N ALA A 244 6.02 -11.70 -0.96
CA ALA A 244 6.83 -12.91 -0.87
C ALA A 244 8.33 -12.61 -1.08
N GLU A 245 9.19 -13.58 -0.77
CA GLU A 245 10.63 -13.50 -1.06
C GLU A 245 10.91 -13.55 -2.56
N ASP A 246 10.08 -14.28 -3.33
CA ASP A 246 10.19 -14.39 -4.78
C ASP A 246 8.81 -14.42 -5.45
N ILE A 247 8.74 -14.03 -6.72
CA ILE A 247 7.51 -14.13 -7.52
C ILE A 247 7.09 -15.59 -7.73
N GLU A 248 8.06 -16.52 -7.78
CA GLU A 248 7.82 -17.96 -7.88
C GLU A 248 7.17 -18.57 -6.63
N ASP A 249 7.17 -17.85 -5.52
CA ASP A 249 6.52 -18.31 -4.29
C ASP A 249 4.99 -18.11 -4.32
N TYR A 250 4.45 -17.38 -5.30
CA TYR A 250 3.00 -17.23 -5.50
C TYR A 250 2.46 -18.40 -6.32
N PRO A 251 1.41 -19.11 -5.84
CA PRO A 251 0.89 -20.31 -6.51
C PRO A 251 0.42 -20.07 -7.94
N SER A 252 -0.06 -18.85 -8.22
CA SER A 252 -0.55 -18.46 -9.55
C SER A 252 0.56 -18.25 -10.59
N THR A 253 1.81 -18.09 -10.19
CA THR A 253 2.92 -17.78 -11.13
C THR A 253 3.07 -18.83 -12.24
N GLU A 254 2.85 -20.12 -11.93
CA GLU A 254 3.02 -21.21 -12.90
C GLU A 254 1.95 -21.20 -14.01
N ASN A 255 0.77 -20.63 -13.77
CA ASN A 255 -0.36 -20.72 -14.72
C ASN A 255 -1.01 -19.37 -15.03
N PHE A 256 -0.43 -18.28 -14.56
CA PHE A 256 -0.94 -16.94 -14.82
C PHE A 256 -0.72 -16.52 -16.29
N GLY A 257 -1.73 -15.90 -16.88
CA GLY A 257 -1.63 -15.30 -18.21
C GLY A 257 -1.79 -16.28 -19.38
N ASP A 258 -2.30 -17.48 -19.17
CA ASP A 258 -2.65 -18.38 -20.29
C ASP A 258 -3.79 -17.76 -21.12
N PRO A 259 -3.62 -17.57 -22.46
CA PRO A 259 -4.61 -16.91 -23.29
C PRO A 259 -5.80 -17.78 -23.67
N VAL A 260 -5.78 -19.08 -23.37
CA VAL A 260 -6.79 -20.06 -23.79
C VAL A 260 -7.60 -20.55 -22.60
N GLU A 261 -6.93 -20.91 -21.50
CA GLU A 261 -7.53 -21.49 -20.32
C GLU A 261 -7.03 -20.78 -19.06
N ASN A 262 -7.91 -20.59 -18.07
CA ASN A 262 -7.56 -20.01 -16.78
C ASN A 262 -7.95 -20.98 -15.68
N PHE A 263 -6.97 -21.46 -14.93
CA PHE A 263 -7.15 -22.37 -13.83
C PHE A 263 -7.07 -21.61 -12.50
N TYR A 264 -8.13 -21.66 -11.72
CA TYR A 264 -8.16 -21.08 -10.36
C TYR A 264 -7.45 -22.00 -9.35
N THR A 265 -6.14 -22.17 -9.52
CA THR A 265 -5.32 -23.09 -8.72
C THR A 265 -5.22 -22.70 -7.25
N GLU A 266 -5.36 -21.43 -6.94
CA GLU A 266 -5.30 -20.93 -5.57
C GLU A 266 -6.59 -21.20 -4.79
N ASP A 267 -7.74 -21.35 -5.49
CA ASP A 267 -9.05 -21.55 -4.86
C ASP A 267 -9.30 -20.52 -3.75
N ILE A 268 -9.58 -20.98 -2.52
CA ILE A 268 -9.77 -20.11 -1.34
C ILE A 268 -8.46 -19.60 -0.73
N TYR A 269 -7.32 -20.14 -1.17
CA TYR A 269 -5.99 -19.85 -0.63
C TYR A 269 -5.29 -18.73 -1.42
N VAL A 270 -5.93 -17.57 -1.52
CA VAL A 270 -5.37 -16.38 -2.20
C VAL A 270 -4.56 -15.53 -1.21
N GLY A 271 -3.37 -15.08 -1.64
CA GLY A 271 -2.53 -14.16 -0.89
C GLY A 271 -2.13 -14.70 0.49
N TYR A 272 -2.30 -13.92 1.57
CA TYR A 272 -1.91 -14.32 2.92
C TYR A 272 -2.56 -15.63 3.39
N ARG A 273 -3.74 -15.98 2.85
CA ARG A 273 -4.41 -17.24 3.19
C ARG A 273 -3.57 -18.44 2.76
N TYR A 274 -2.93 -18.36 1.59
CA TYR A 274 -1.98 -19.37 1.14
C TYR A 274 -0.70 -19.35 1.99
N PHE A 275 -0.08 -18.18 2.09
CA PHE A 275 1.21 -18.07 2.76
C PHE A 275 1.15 -18.48 4.23
N GLU A 276 0.18 -18.02 4.99
CA GLU A 276 0.05 -18.41 6.40
C GLU A 276 -0.29 -19.89 6.59
N THR A 277 -0.91 -20.53 5.58
CA THR A 277 -1.29 -21.95 5.66
C THR A 277 -0.16 -22.87 5.22
N PHE A 278 0.55 -22.57 4.12
CA PHE A 278 1.44 -23.50 3.45
C PHE A 278 2.88 -23.03 3.28
N ALA A 279 3.14 -21.72 3.28
CA ALA A 279 4.42 -21.15 2.86
C ALA A 279 4.85 -19.94 3.72
N LYS A 280 4.68 -20.06 5.03
CA LYS A 280 4.95 -18.97 5.99
C LYS A 280 6.39 -18.46 5.96
N ASP A 281 7.34 -19.34 5.67
CA ASP A 281 8.76 -19.06 5.53
C ASP A 281 9.14 -18.31 4.24
N LYS A 282 8.20 -18.22 3.29
CA LYS A 282 8.37 -17.53 2.01
C LYS A 282 7.96 -16.06 2.02
N VAL A 283 7.59 -15.52 3.16
CA VAL A 283 7.03 -14.17 3.29
C VAL A 283 8.10 -13.18 3.72
N LYS A 284 8.32 -12.17 2.89
CA LYS A 284 9.18 -11.01 3.15
C LYS A 284 8.48 -9.99 4.05
N TYR A 285 7.29 -9.56 3.64
CA TYR A 285 6.42 -8.68 4.43
C TYR A 285 5.02 -9.28 4.50
N PRO A 286 4.51 -9.54 5.71
CA PRO A 286 3.19 -10.16 5.87
C PRO A 286 2.05 -9.18 5.54
N PHE A 287 0.90 -9.74 5.18
CA PHE A 287 -0.34 -8.99 5.06
C PHE A 287 -0.64 -8.23 6.35
N GLY A 288 -1.08 -6.98 6.22
CA GLY A 288 -1.41 -6.12 7.34
C GLY A 288 -0.20 -5.42 7.97
N PHE A 289 1.03 -5.70 7.53
CA PHE A 289 2.24 -5.08 8.06
C PHE A 289 2.33 -3.58 7.73
N GLY A 290 2.87 -2.81 8.65
CA GLY A 290 3.19 -1.39 8.48
C GLY A 290 3.67 -0.79 9.79
N LEU A 291 4.82 -0.11 9.73
CA LEU A 291 5.44 0.57 10.87
C LEU A 291 4.86 1.98 11.08
N SER A 292 5.20 2.56 12.22
CA SER A 292 4.84 3.94 12.60
C SER A 292 6.06 4.65 13.15
N TYR A 293 6.06 5.99 13.15
CA TYR A 293 7.06 6.82 13.85
C TYR A 293 6.90 6.81 15.37
N THR A 294 5.80 6.22 15.86
CA THR A 294 5.55 6.03 17.29
C THR A 294 5.36 4.56 17.62
N LYS A 295 5.11 4.26 18.88
CA LYS A 295 4.87 2.89 19.35
C LYS A 295 3.50 2.81 20.01
N PHE A 296 2.77 1.74 19.71
CA PHE A 296 1.48 1.45 20.31
C PHE A 296 1.54 0.19 21.15
N GLN A 297 0.78 0.18 22.22
CA GLN A 297 0.50 -1.02 23.00
C GLN A 297 -0.98 -1.35 22.84
N THR A 298 -1.26 -2.58 22.40
CA THR A 298 -2.63 -3.09 22.24
C THR A 298 -2.91 -4.14 23.31
N GLU A 299 -4.05 -4.03 23.97
CA GLU A 299 -4.53 -4.95 25.01
C GLU A 299 -5.98 -5.34 24.70
N ILE A 300 -6.31 -6.62 24.79
CA ILE A 300 -7.70 -7.10 24.67
C ILE A 300 -8.36 -7.05 26.04
N LEU A 301 -9.30 -6.12 26.22
CA LEU A 301 -10.03 -5.92 27.47
C LEU A 301 -11.19 -6.89 27.66
N GLY A 302 -11.75 -7.38 26.55
CA GLY A 302 -12.91 -8.26 26.61
C GLY A 302 -13.14 -9.00 25.29
N PHE A 303 -13.69 -10.20 25.43
CA PHE A 303 -14.13 -11.03 24.32
C PHE A 303 -15.44 -11.71 24.70
N SER A 304 -16.43 -11.64 23.85
CA SER A 304 -17.72 -12.27 24.08
C SER A 304 -18.34 -12.83 22.81
N VAL A 305 -19.08 -13.92 22.97
CA VAL A 305 -19.86 -14.57 21.90
C VAL A 305 -21.32 -14.64 22.35
N GLN A 306 -22.23 -14.11 21.53
CA GLN A 306 -23.69 -14.16 21.77
C GLN A 306 -24.37 -14.71 20.53
N GLY A 307 -24.78 -15.97 20.57
CA GLY A 307 -25.23 -16.70 19.37
C GLY A 307 -24.10 -16.82 18.36
N MET A 308 -24.22 -16.21 17.20
CA MET A 308 -23.17 -16.15 16.17
C MET A 308 -22.35 -14.85 16.23
N ALA A 309 -22.81 -13.84 16.96
CA ALA A 309 -22.12 -12.56 17.07
C ALA A 309 -20.89 -12.66 17.98
N VAL A 310 -19.75 -12.25 17.45
CA VAL A 310 -18.46 -12.17 18.16
C VAL A 310 -18.12 -10.70 18.37
N THR A 311 -17.74 -10.36 19.59
CA THR A 311 -17.33 -9.00 19.95
C THR A 311 -16.02 -9.06 20.72
N ALA A 312 -15.01 -8.32 20.26
CA ALA A 312 -13.78 -8.05 21.00
C ALA A 312 -13.65 -6.55 21.28
N VAL A 313 -13.11 -6.21 22.44
CA VAL A 313 -12.77 -4.84 22.81
C VAL A 313 -11.26 -4.74 22.93
N ALA A 314 -10.64 -3.95 22.05
CA ALA A 314 -9.21 -3.70 22.06
C ALA A 314 -8.93 -2.28 22.57
N LYS A 315 -8.03 -2.16 23.54
CA LYS A 315 -7.51 -0.90 24.02
C LYS A 315 -6.17 -0.62 23.37
N VAL A 316 -6.03 0.52 22.71
CA VAL A 316 -4.78 0.96 22.09
C VAL A 316 -4.26 2.17 22.84
N THR A 317 -3.00 2.12 23.26
CA THR A 317 -2.30 3.22 23.92
C THR A 317 -1.09 3.63 23.09
N ASN A 318 -0.96 4.92 22.79
CA ASN A 318 0.28 5.44 22.23
C ASN A 318 1.33 5.56 23.33
N VAL A 319 2.31 4.64 23.31
CA VAL A 319 3.41 4.59 24.29
C VAL A 319 4.71 5.21 23.75
N GLY A 320 4.68 5.76 22.54
CA GLY A 320 5.84 6.41 21.92
C GLY A 320 5.85 7.93 22.12
N GLY A 321 6.65 8.61 21.29
CA GLY A 321 6.96 10.04 21.47
C GLY A 321 6.23 11.01 20.57
N VAL A 322 5.51 10.54 19.53
CA VAL A 322 4.78 11.38 18.57
C VAL A 322 3.35 10.90 18.39
N SER A 323 2.47 11.78 17.92
CA SER A 323 1.08 11.40 17.61
C SER A 323 1.01 10.42 16.46
N GLY A 324 0.00 9.55 16.47
CA GLY A 324 -0.21 8.59 15.38
C GLY A 324 -1.49 7.80 15.53
N ARG A 325 -1.75 6.94 14.54
CA ARG A 325 -2.91 6.05 14.46
C ARG A 325 -2.44 4.62 14.37
N GLU A 326 -3.17 3.69 14.96
CA GLU A 326 -2.92 2.25 14.84
C GLU A 326 -4.15 1.51 14.35
N THR A 327 -3.92 0.47 13.56
CA THR A 327 -4.98 -0.42 13.07
C THR A 327 -4.88 -1.77 13.77
N VAL A 328 -5.87 -2.08 14.59
CA VAL A 328 -6.02 -3.40 15.20
C VAL A 328 -6.77 -4.32 14.25
N GLN A 329 -6.21 -5.48 13.99
CA GLN A 329 -6.74 -6.50 13.09
C GLN A 329 -7.09 -7.74 13.91
N LEU A 330 -8.30 -8.28 13.72
CA LEU A 330 -8.75 -9.52 14.35
C LEU A 330 -8.78 -10.62 13.30
N TYR A 331 -8.03 -11.67 13.51
CA TYR A 331 -7.95 -12.83 12.63
C TYR A 331 -8.63 -14.03 13.25
N LEU A 332 -9.27 -14.83 12.43
CA LEU A 332 -9.89 -16.09 12.80
C LEU A 332 -9.08 -17.26 12.28
N GLU A 333 -8.88 -18.24 13.15
CA GLU A 333 -8.48 -19.61 12.83
C GLU A 333 -9.68 -20.52 13.10
N ALA A 334 -10.27 -21.05 12.03
CA ALA A 334 -11.39 -21.99 12.11
C ALA A 334 -10.89 -23.43 12.24
N PRO A 335 -11.69 -24.35 12.84
CA PRO A 335 -11.29 -25.75 13.00
C PRO A 335 -11.03 -26.41 11.66
N GLN A 336 -9.91 -27.11 11.54
CA GLN A 336 -9.53 -27.89 10.35
C GLN A 336 -10.28 -29.22 10.35
N GLY A 337 -11.53 -29.19 9.89
CA GLY A 337 -12.43 -30.35 9.82
C GLY A 337 -12.32 -31.14 8.51
N LYS A 338 -13.45 -31.51 7.93
CA LYS A 338 -13.52 -32.22 6.65
C LYS A 338 -13.35 -31.32 5.43
N LEU A 339 -13.66 -30.02 5.60
CA LEU A 339 -13.46 -28.99 4.60
C LEU A 339 -12.13 -28.31 4.85
N GLY A 340 -11.32 -28.14 3.81
CA GLY A 340 -10.09 -27.35 3.88
C GLY A 340 -10.39 -25.89 4.20
N LYS A 341 -9.53 -25.25 4.99
CA LYS A 341 -9.67 -23.86 5.39
C LYS A 341 -8.31 -23.18 5.48
N PRO A 342 -8.21 -21.89 5.13
CA PRO A 342 -7.02 -21.11 5.45
C PRO A 342 -6.77 -21.11 6.97
N LEU A 343 -5.49 -21.19 7.35
CA LEU A 343 -5.10 -21.13 8.76
C LEU A 343 -5.52 -19.81 9.41
N ARG A 344 -5.47 -18.71 8.66
CA ARG A 344 -5.82 -17.37 9.11
C ARG A 344 -6.76 -16.68 8.12
N GLN A 345 -7.79 -16.02 8.66
CA GLN A 345 -8.69 -15.16 7.89
C GLN A 345 -8.89 -13.85 8.66
N LEU A 346 -8.71 -12.71 7.98
CA LEU A 346 -9.05 -11.41 8.57
C LEU A 346 -10.55 -11.36 8.83
N ALA A 347 -10.92 -11.23 10.08
CA ALA A 347 -12.30 -11.18 10.50
C ALA A 347 -12.85 -9.75 10.51
N VAL A 348 -12.13 -8.85 11.15
CA VAL A 348 -12.50 -7.44 11.25
C VAL A 348 -11.26 -6.63 11.61
N PHE A 349 -11.26 -5.36 11.26
CA PHE A 349 -10.24 -4.41 11.70
C PHE A 349 -10.90 -3.08 12.10
N ALA A 350 -10.20 -2.33 12.93
CA ALA A 350 -10.54 -0.96 13.26
C ALA A 350 -9.29 -0.13 13.45
N LYS A 351 -9.35 1.14 13.04
CA LYS A 351 -8.26 2.11 13.15
C LYS A 351 -8.62 3.16 14.19
N THR A 352 -7.68 3.52 15.04
CA THR A 352 -7.87 4.57 16.05
C THR A 352 -8.02 5.94 15.40
N GLU A 353 -8.58 6.88 16.13
CA GLU A 353 -8.31 8.29 15.91
C GLU A 353 -6.84 8.61 16.17
N GLU A 354 -6.40 9.84 15.89
CA GLU A 354 -5.03 10.23 16.16
C GLU A 354 -4.79 10.32 17.67
N LEU A 355 -3.93 9.44 18.19
CA LEU A 355 -3.56 9.40 19.61
C LEU A 355 -2.25 10.14 19.85
N LYS A 356 -2.27 11.12 20.74
CA LYS A 356 -1.06 11.76 21.25
C LYS A 356 -0.29 10.81 22.18
N PRO A 357 1.01 11.08 22.46
CA PRO A 357 1.75 10.35 23.48
C PRO A 357 0.99 10.22 24.80
N GLY A 358 0.79 8.98 25.26
CA GLY A 358 0.04 8.64 26.46
C GLY A 358 -1.48 8.54 26.30
N GLU A 359 -2.05 8.97 25.18
CA GLU A 359 -3.50 8.84 24.92
C GLU A 359 -3.88 7.40 24.60
N THR A 360 -5.13 7.07 24.87
CA THR A 360 -5.70 5.72 24.75
C THR A 360 -7.08 5.79 24.10
N GLU A 361 -7.39 4.79 23.27
CA GLU A 361 -8.73 4.59 22.70
C GLU A 361 -9.14 3.12 22.83
N GLU A 362 -10.43 2.87 23.02
CA GLU A 362 -11.02 1.53 22.98
C GLU A 362 -11.75 1.33 21.64
N LEU A 363 -11.32 0.30 20.92
CA LEU A 363 -11.90 -0.12 19.65
C LEU A 363 -12.84 -1.31 19.85
N LEU A 364 -14.02 -1.21 19.28
CA LEU A 364 -15.02 -2.28 19.29
C LEU A 364 -14.98 -3.04 17.96
N LEU A 365 -14.50 -4.29 18.00
CA LEU A 365 -14.37 -5.19 16.87
C LEU A 365 -15.53 -6.19 16.88
N LYS A 366 -16.37 -6.18 15.84
CA LYS A 366 -17.55 -7.04 15.74
C LYS A 366 -17.56 -7.81 14.43
N THR A 367 -17.91 -9.09 14.50
CA THR A 367 -18.11 -9.95 13.35
C THR A 367 -19.13 -11.04 13.66
N GLU A 368 -19.59 -11.77 12.63
CA GLU A 368 -20.53 -12.86 12.74
C GLU A 368 -19.86 -14.19 12.32
N LEU A 369 -19.91 -15.21 13.16
CA LEU A 369 -19.33 -16.52 12.84
C LEU A 369 -19.88 -17.13 11.54
N ALA A 370 -21.14 -16.83 11.20
CA ALA A 370 -21.76 -17.32 9.98
C ALA A 370 -21.04 -16.89 8.69
N GLU A 371 -20.31 -15.75 8.73
CA GLU A 371 -19.53 -15.24 7.59
C GLU A 371 -18.30 -16.12 7.25
N TYR A 372 -17.90 -17.01 8.17
CA TYR A 372 -16.75 -17.90 8.03
C TYR A 372 -17.14 -19.35 7.79
N ALA A 373 -18.41 -19.61 7.48
CA ALA A 373 -18.86 -20.93 7.08
C ALA A 373 -18.20 -21.34 5.75
N SER A 374 -17.73 -22.58 5.69
CA SER A 374 -17.15 -23.16 4.48
C SER A 374 -18.22 -23.76 3.60
N TYR A 375 -18.11 -23.61 2.29
CA TYR A 375 -19.05 -24.19 1.34
C TYR A 375 -18.69 -25.66 1.09
N ASP A 376 -19.64 -26.58 1.32
CA ASP A 376 -19.50 -28.00 1.03
C ASP A 376 -20.06 -28.32 -0.36
N ASP A 377 -19.25 -28.27 -1.38
CA ASP A 377 -19.61 -28.61 -2.76
C ASP A 377 -19.69 -30.11 -2.99
N SER A 378 -18.90 -30.88 -2.27
CA SER A 378 -18.76 -32.33 -2.40
C SER A 378 -19.83 -33.12 -1.62
N GLY A 379 -20.32 -32.56 -0.51
CA GLY A 379 -21.19 -33.23 0.45
C GLY A 379 -20.43 -34.07 1.48
N VAL A 380 -19.13 -33.85 1.65
CA VAL A 380 -18.28 -34.61 2.60
C VAL A 380 -18.72 -34.44 4.04
N THR A 381 -19.34 -33.32 4.39
CA THR A 381 -19.93 -33.09 5.72
C THR A 381 -21.30 -33.71 5.90
N GLY A 382 -21.94 -34.15 4.81
CA GLY A 382 -23.33 -34.59 4.75
C GLY A 382 -24.31 -33.49 4.34
N HIS A 383 -23.81 -32.26 4.06
CA HIS A 383 -24.61 -31.08 3.73
C HIS A 383 -24.19 -30.52 2.37
N LYS A 384 -24.34 -31.31 1.30
CA LYS A 384 -23.95 -30.90 -0.05
C LYS A 384 -24.62 -29.59 -0.47
N SER A 385 -23.81 -28.69 -1.09
CA SER A 385 -24.24 -27.40 -1.59
C SER A 385 -24.76 -26.44 -0.50
N CYS A 386 -24.20 -26.55 0.69
CA CYS A 386 -24.50 -25.68 1.82
C CYS A 386 -23.24 -25.04 2.40
N TYR A 387 -23.41 -23.88 3.03
CA TYR A 387 -22.40 -23.32 3.93
C TYR A 387 -22.48 -24.00 5.29
N VAL A 388 -21.35 -24.48 5.80
CA VAL A 388 -21.27 -25.27 7.03
C VAL A 388 -20.25 -24.66 7.97
N LEU A 389 -20.64 -24.47 9.23
CA LEU A 389 -19.72 -24.27 10.34
C LEU A 389 -19.43 -25.63 10.93
N GLU A 390 -18.21 -26.13 10.78
CA GLU A 390 -17.80 -27.42 11.34
C GLU A 390 -17.60 -27.31 12.85
N GLU A 391 -17.86 -28.39 13.57
CA GLU A 391 -17.65 -28.49 15.02
C GLU A 391 -16.15 -28.36 15.36
N GLY A 392 -15.82 -27.57 16.37
CA GLY A 392 -14.47 -27.38 16.87
C GLY A 392 -14.25 -25.99 17.46
N ASP A 393 -12.99 -25.68 17.73
CA ASP A 393 -12.57 -24.40 18.29
C ASP A 393 -12.36 -23.35 17.21
N TYR A 394 -12.99 -22.20 17.37
CA TYR A 394 -12.79 -20.99 16.57
C TYR A 394 -11.92 -20.03 17.38
N ILE A 395 -10.67 -19.86 16.98
CA ILE A 395 -9.67 -19.10 17.73
C ILE A 395 -9.50 -17.72 17.08
N PHE A 396 -9.59 -16.68 17.89
CA PHE A 396 -9.39 -15.30 17.43
C PHE A 396 -8.05 -14.75 17.91
N TYR A 397 -7.32 -14.13 17.00
CA TYR A 397 -6.05 -13.47 17.25
C TYR A 397 -6.17 -11.99 16.94
N ALA A 398 -5.76 -11.15 17.88
CA ALA A 398 -5.69 -9.70 17.66
C ALA A 398 -4.22 -9.27 17.50
N GLY A 399 -3.95 -8.47 16.48
CA GLY A 399 -2.61 -7.99 16.17
C GLY A 399 -2.64 -6.76 15.27
N THR A 400 -1.46 -6.38 14.80
CA THR A 400 -1.27 -5.27 13.85
C THR A 400 -0.94 -5.75 12.44
N ASP A 401 -0.77 -7.05 12.28
CA ASP A 401 -0.64 -7.79 11.01
C ASP A 401 -1.14 -9.24 11.22
N VAL A 402 -0.97 -10.09 10.22
CA VAL A 402 -1.45 -11.48 10.24
C VAL A 402 -0.63 -12.43 11.14
N ARG A 403 0.52 -11.99 11.69
CA ARG A 403 1.48 -12.81 12.46
C ARG A 403 1.56 -12.50 13.95
#